data_c7b22617d90c5c0891477c0b6ea1057e
#
_entry.id   c7b22617d90c5c0891477c0b6ea1057e
#
_cell.length_a   1.000
_cell.length_b   1.000
_cell.length_c   1.000
_cell.angle_alpha   90.00
_cell.angle_beta   90.00
_cell.angle_gamma   90.00
#
_symmetry.space_group_name_H-M   'P 1'
#
loop_
_entity.id
_entity.type
_entity.pdbx_description
1 polymer ?
#
loop_
_entity_poly.entity_id
_entity_poly.type
_entity_poly.pdbx_seq_one_letter_code
_entity_poly.pdbx_strand_id
1 'polypeptide(L)' 'MPRLIRLDTGDAIGEIDETQLKFLIDQLEEEHDDDKDYFIDRDTLELLSDNGADPDLLAMLEKGLAGDDDMTVAWE' A
#
# COMPACT_ATOMS: atom_id res chain seq x y z
N MET A 1 15.29 2.88 -3.90
CA MET A 1 14.26 2.23 -3.09
C MET A 1 12.88 2.55 -3.64
N PRO A 2 11.97 1.57 -3.67
CA PRO A 2 10.62 1.84 -4.14
C PRO A 2 9.93 2.89 -3.26
N ARG A 3 9.03 3.63 -3.88
CA ARG A 3 8.29 4.68 -3.18
C ARG A 3 6.82 4.53 -3.50
N LEU A 4 5.98 4.65 -2.47
CA LEU A 4 4.54 4.60 -2.62
C LEU A 4 3.97 5.99 -2.85
N ILE A 5 3.06 6.08 -3.80
CA ILE A 5 2.40 7.33 -4.15
C ILE A 5 0.90 7.10 -4.15
N ARG A 6 0.16 8.02 -3.55
CA ARG A 6 -1.28 7.99 -3.59
C ARG A 6 -1.74 8.67 -4.89
N LEU A 7 -2.37 7.89 -5.77
CA LEU A 7 -2.69 8.36 -7.12
C LEU A 7 -3.83 9.39 -7.15
N ASP A 8 -4.79 9.26 -6.26
CA ASP A 8 -5.95 10.14 -6.27
C ASP A 8 -5.62 11.56 -5.82
N THR A 9 -4.57 11.73 -5.03
CA THR A 9 -4.11 13.06 -4.60
C THR A 9 -2.78 13.45 -5.20
N GLY A 10 -2.02 12.47 -5.68
CA GLY A 10 -0.67 12.70 -6.19
C GLY A 10 0.40 12.83 -5.10
N ASP A 11 0.05 12.58 -3.86
CA ASP A 11 0.97 12.73 -2.74
C ASP A 11 1.86 11.50 -2.58
N ALA A 12 3.14 11.74 -2.29
CA ALA A 12 4.05 10.66 -1.94
C ALA A 12 3.73 10.19 -0.52
N ILE A 13 3.48 8.90 -0.37
CA ILE A 13 3.18 8.31 0.94
C ILE A 13 4.47 8.09 1.71
N GLY A 14 5.48 7.52 1.06
CA GLY A 14 6.76 7.26 1.68
C GLY A 14 7.57 6.23 0.92
N GLU A 15 8.79 6.00 1.38
CA GLU A 15 9.69 5.01 0.79
C GLU A 15 9.55 3.70 1.53
N ILE A 16 9.60 2.60 0.79
CA ILE A 16 9.55 1.26 1.35
C ILE A 16 10.75 0.47 0.83
N ASP A 17 11.10 -0.59 1.53
CA ASP A 17 12.16 -1.47 1.05
C ASP A 17 11.59 -2.56 0.14
N GLU A 18 12.48 -3.35 -0.45
CA GLU A 18 12.06 -4.40 -1.37
C GLU A 18 11.22 -5.47 -0.68
N THR A 19 11.50 -5.75 0.58
CA THR A 19 10.75 -6.73 1.35
C THR A 19 9.32 -6.26 1.56
N GLN A 20 9.15 -5.00 1.93
CA GLN A 20 7.82 -4.41 2.11
C GLN A 20 7.06 -4.37 0.80
N LEU A 21 7.70 -3.97 -0.28
CA LEU A 21 7.08 -3.94 -1.60
C LEU A 21 6.64 -5.33 -2.03
N LYS A 22 7.51 -6.32 -1.84
CA LYS A 22 7.19 -7.70 -2.21
C LYS A 22 6.01 -8.22 -1.41
N PHE A 23 5.93 -7.86 -0.13
CA PHE A 23 4.80 -8.23 0.69
C PHE A 23 3.49 -7.64 0.14
N LEU A 24 3.51 -6.36 -0.21
CA LEU A 24 2.34 -5.71 -0.79
C LEU A 24 1.92 -6.37 -2.10
N ILE A 25 2.87 -6.63 -2.97
CA ILE A 25 2.60 -7.27 -4.25
C ILE A 25 1.95 -8.64 -4.03
N ASP A 26 2.51 -9.43 -3.12
CA ASP A 26 1.99 -10.76 -2.82
C ASP A 26 0.57 -10.72 -2.26
N GLN A 27 0.27 -9.71 -1.44
CA GLN A 27 -1.05 -9.61 -0.81
C GLN A 27 -2.10 -9.00 -1.71
N LEU A 28 -1.71 -8.07 -2.58
CA LEU A 28 -2.65 -7.30 -3.38
C LEU A 28 -2.70 -7.74 -4.84
N GLU A 29 -1.70 -8.47 -5.29
CA GLU A 29 -1.65 -8.98 -6.66
C GLU A 29 -2.50 -10.24 -6.76
N GLU A 30 -3.77 -10.07 -7.04
CA GLU A 30 -4.65 -11.21 -7.14
C GLU A 30 -4.80 -11.70 -8.56
N GLU A 31 -5.11 -10.81 -9.49
CA GLU A 31 -5.45 -11.21 -10.84
C GLU A 31 -4.88 -10.30 -11.92
N HIS A 32 -4.26 -9.20 -11.54
CA HIS A 32 -3.83 -8.18 -12.49
C HIS A 32 -2.33 -7.98 -12.43
N ASP A 33 -1.63 -8.63 -13.32
CA ASP A 33 -0.18 -8.59 -13.35
C ASP A 33 0.38 -7.29 -13.91
N ASP A 34 -0.43 -6.60 -14.71
CA ASP A 34 0.05 -5.43 -15.44
C ASP A 34 -0.20 -4.12 -14.72
N ASP A 35 -1.04 -4.12 -13.73
CA ASP A 35 -1.40 -2.90 -13.03
C ASP A 35 -0.49 -2.67 -11.84
N LYS A 36 0.09 -1.49 -11.77
CA LYS A 36 0.88 -1.06 -10.63
C LYS A 36 0.04 -0.32 -9.60
N ASP A 37 -1.26 -0.25 -9.86
CA ASP A 37 -2.19 0.47 -9.01
C ASP A 37 -2.84 -0.50 -8.05
N TYR A 38 -2.83 -0.15 -6.77
CA TYR A 38 -3.43 -0.99 -5.74
C TYR A 38 -4.47 -0.18 -4.98
N PHE A 39 -5.64 -0.75 -4.85
CA PHE A 39 -6.71 -0.16 -4.04
C PHE A 39 -6.55 -0.60 -2.59
N ILE A 40 -6.46 0.37 -1.69
CA ILE A 40 -6.29 0.09 -0.27
C ILE A 40 -7.40 0.78 0.51
N ASP A 41 -8.13 0.00 1.28
CA ASP A 41 -9.14 0.51 2.21
C ASP A 41 -8.81 0.02 3.62
N ARG A 42 -9.67 0.35 4.56
CA ARG A 42 -9.43 -0.03 5.96
C ARG A 42 -9.47 -1.55 6.14
N ASP A 43 -10.35 -2.22 5.42
CA ASP A 43 -10.43 -3.68 5.45
C ASP A 43 -9.15 -4.31 4.90
N THR A 44 -8.60 -3.73 3.84
CA THR A 44 -7.34 -4.18 3.28
C THR A 44 -6.20 -4.00 4.28
N LEU A 45 -6.15 -2.87 4.96
CA LEU A 45 -5.14 -2.64 6.00
C LEU A 45 -5.25 -3.68 7.11
N GLU A 46 -6.44 -3.98 7.53
CA GLU A 46 -6.66 -4.98 8.56
C GLU A 46 -6.22 -6.36 8.08
N LEU A 47 -6.52 -6.69 6.84
CA LEU A 47 -6.06 -7.95 6.24
C LEU A 47 -4.53 -8.01 6.21
N LEU A 48 -3.88 -6.93 5.81
CA LEU A 48 -2.43 -6.89 5.79
C LEU A 48 -1.85 -7.09 7.19
N SER A 49 -2.45 -6.46 8.18
CA SER A 49 -2.03 -6.62 9.57
C SER A 49 -2.17 -8.07 10.03
N ASP A 50 -3.27 -8.70 9.69
CA ASP A 50 -3.52 -10.10 10.06
C ASP A 50 -2.52 -11.04 9.40
N ASN A 51 -2.02 -10.68 8.23
CA ASN A 51 -1.05 -11.48 7.50
C ASN A 51 0.40 -11.18 7.88
N GLY A 52 0.61 -10.37 8.89
CA GLY A 52 1.94 -10.11 9.43
C GLY A 52 2.70 -8.96 8.76
N ALA A 53 1.98 -7.98 8.26
CA ALA A 53 2.62 -6.81 7.64
C ALA A 53 3.53 -6.09 8.63
N ASP A 54 4.60 -5.50 8.08
CA ASP A 54 5.52 -4.69 8.86
C ASP A 54 4.77 -3.53 9.50
N PRO A 55 4.92 -3.30 10.81
CA PRO A 55 4.26 -2.17 11.48
C PRO A 55 4.59 -0.82 10.86
N ASP A 56 5.81 -0.64 10.38
CA ASP A 56 6.19 0.60 9.71
C ASP A 56 5.41 0.79 8.41
N LEU A 57 5.21 -0.29 7.66
CA LEU A 57 4.42 -0.26 6.45
C LEU A 57 2.96 0.07 6.75
N LEU A 58 2.39 -0.56 7.77
CA LEU A 58 1.02 -0.29 8.16
C LEU A 58 0.83 1.16 8.59
N ALA A 59 1.75 1.68 9.39
CA ALA A 59 1.68 3.08 9.81
C ALA A 59 1.76 4.03 8.63
N MET A 60 2.62 3.71 7.67
CA MET A 60 2.75 4.50 6.45
C MET A 60 1.45 4.51 5.65
N LEU A 61 0.83 3.36 5.48
CA LEU A 61 -0.42 3.25 4.74
C LEU A 61 -1.56 3.97 5.44
N GLU A 62 -1.65 3.85 6.77
CA GLU A 62 -2.66 4.58 7.53
C GLU A 62 -2.48 6.09 7.39
N LYS A 63 -1.24 6.54 7.44
CA LYS A 63 -0.94 7.95 7.26
C LYS A 63 -1.30 8.42 5.86
N GLY A 64 -1.07 7.56 4.87
CA GLY A 64 -1.45 7.87 3.49
C GLY A 64 -2.95 8.03 3.31
N LEU A 65 -3.75 7.25 4.05
CA LEU A 65 -5.20 7.37 4.00
C LEU A 65 -5.68 8.73 4.53
N ALA A 66 -4.97 9.29 5.51
CA ALA A 66 -5.24 10.63 6.05
C ALA A 66 -6.71 10.81 6.49
N GLY A 67 -7.29 9.75 7.06
CA GLY A 67 -8.68 9.78 7.53
C GLY A 67 -9.72 9.41 6.48
N ASP A 68 -9.31 9.18 5.24
CA ASP A 68 -10.22 8.71 4.20
C ASP A 68 -10.49 7.20 4.39
N ASP A 69 -11.57 6.73 3.78
CA ASP A 69 -11.93 5.32 3.89
C ASP A 69 -11.13 4.43 2.95
N ASP A 70 -10.67 4.99 1.85
CA ASP A 70 -9.90 4.24 0.85
C ASP A 70 -8.96 5.15 0.08
N MET A 71 -8.03 4.52 -0.63
CA MET A 71 -7.11 5.23 -1.53
C MET A 71 -6.62 4.28 -2.59
N THR A 72 -6.16 4.85 -3.71
CA THR A 72 -5.45 4.10 -4.73
C THR A 72 -3.98 4.48 -4.68
N VAL A 73 -3.11 3.51 -4.58
CA VAL A 73 -1.66 3.75 -4.49
C VAL A 73 -0.94 3.06 -5.64
N ALA A 74 0.21 3.60 -5.97
CA ALA A 74 1.13 2.98 -6.90
C ALA A 74 2.53 3.03 -6.30
N TRP A 75 3.45 2.31 -6.90
CA TRP A 75 4.84 2.37 -6.47
C TRP A 75 5.73 2.68 -7.67
N GLU A 76 6.87 3.28 -7.41
CA GLU A 76 7.83 3.60 -8.46
C GLU A 76 9.28 3.41 -8.01
#